data_2708dbeee7fdd947d92687c620cd6eea
#
_entry.id   2708dbeee7fdd947d92687c620cd6eea
#
_cell.length_a   1.000
_cell.length_b   1.000
_cell.length_c   1.000
_cell.angle_alpha   90.00
_cell.angle_beta   90.00
_cell.angle_gamma   90.00
#
_symmetry.space_group_name_H-M   'P 1'
#
loop_
_entity.id
_entity.type
_entity.pdbx_description
1 polymer ?
#
loop_
_entity_poly.entity_id
_entity_poly.type
_entity_poly.pdbx_seq_one_letter_code
_entity_poly.pdbx_strand_id
1 'polypeptide(L)'
;MNKILFLFFLLFGLQASGCNDLLDTDVKILNEKEFKNLCEYSDHTILVVNTASKCGFTYQYEQLETLQRRFKDKKFTVLGFPSRNFMGQEFNDEEKVSEFCKATFDVTFPLFSIANLKNSTNHPFYKKLYKLTRERPSWNFHKFLITSDGEIKSFSHRIDPEDAQIVNAIQDSINL
;
A
#
# COMPACT_ATOMS: atom_id res chain seq x y z
N MET A 1 50.80 -9.75 41.05
CA MET A 1 50.47 -9.84 39.60
C MET A 1 48.94 -9.72 39.46
N ASN A 2 48.43 -8.51 39.24
CA ASN A 2 47.00 -8.26 39.10
C ASN A 2 46.55 -8.44 37.63
N LYS A 3 45.68 -9.41 37.41
CA LYS A 3 45.04 -9.60 36.12
C LYS A 3 43.79 -8.69 36.07
N ILE A 4 43.85 -7.63 35.28
CA ILE A 4 42.71 -6.78 34.98
C ILE A 4 41.91 -7.48 33.89
N LEU A 5 40.68 -7.90 34.23
CA LEU A 5 39.72 -8.49 33.32
C LEU A 5 38.98 -7.37 32.63
N PHE A 6 39.25 -7.11 31.33
CA PHE A 6 38.50 -6.19 30.52
C PHE A 6 37.17 -6.83 30.08
N LEU A 7 36.08 -6.39 30.68
CA LEU A 7 34.73 -6.77 30.25
C LEU A 7 34.33 -5.92 29.04
N PHE A 8 34.34 -6.52 27.84
CA PHE A 8 33.82 -5.90 26.65
C PHE A 8 32.28 -5.93 26.70
N PHE A 9 31.66 -4.80 27.02
CA PHE A 9 30.21 -4.61 26.81
C PHE A 9 29.97 -4.39 25.34
N LEU A 10 29.46 -5.43 24.64
CA LEU A 10 28.86 -5.30 23.33
C LEU A 10 27.50 -4.55 23.48
N LEU A 11 27.53 -3.26 23.24
CA LEU A 11 26.30 -2.47 23.03
C LEU A 11 25.65 -2.94 21.73
N PHE A 12 24.73 -3.87 21.83
CA PHE A 12 23.74 -4.09 20.77
C PHE A 12 22.87 -2.85 20.70
N GLY A 13 23.20 -1.95 19.76
CA GLY A 13 22.30 -0.85 19.40
C GLY A 13 21.01 -1.46 18.86
N LEU A 14 19.90 -1.36 19.61
CA LEU A 14 18.57 -1.48 19.03
C LEU A 14 18.46 -0.38 17.98
N GLN A 15 18.61 -0.71 16.70
CA GLN A 15 18.14 0.15 15.64
C GLN A 15 16.61 0.13 15.73
N ALA A 16 16.04 1.16 16.32
CA ALA A 16 14.65 1.46 16.10
C ALA A 16 14.52 1.71 14.58
N SER A 17 13.89 0.79 13.87
CA SER A 17 13.50 1.01 12.48
C SER A 17 12.46 2.14 12.49
N GLY A 18 12.93 3.37 12.36
CA GLY A 18 12.06 4.54 12.22
C GLY A 18 11.28 4.38 10.92
N CYS A 19 10.00 4.74 10.96
CA CYS A 19 9.18 4.80 9.76
C CYS A 19 9.86 5.67 8.70
N ASN A 20 9.88 5.22 7.44
CA ASN A 20 10.43 6.01 6.35
C ASN A 20 9.52 7.20 5.99
N ASP A 21 10.08 8.26 5.40
CA ASP A 21 9.33 9.50 5.06
C ASP A 21 8.10 9.21 4.17
N LEU A 22 8.14 8.20 3.30
CA LEU A 22 7.02 7.84 2.44
C LEU A 22 5.80 7.43 3.25
N LEU A 23 6.00 6.58 4.25
CA LEU A 23 4.93 6.02 5.08
C LEU A 23 4.55 6.94 6.26
N ASP A 24 5.40 7.89 6.64
CA ASP A 24 5.03 8.91 7.63
C ASP A 24 4.01 9.90 7.05
N THR A 25 2.82 9.40 6.84
CA THR A 25 1.73 10.13 6.18
C THR A 25 0.39 9.70 6.77
N ASP A 26 -0.36 10.68 7.26
CA ASP A 26 -1.73 10.46 7.70
C ASP A 26 -2.67 10.44 6.51
N VAL A 27 -3.47 9.38 6.39
CA VAL A 27 -4.49 9.23 5.36
C VAL A 27 -5.84 8.95 6.00
N LYS A 28 -6.87 9.64 5.50
CA LYS A 28 -8.24 9.46 5.99
C LYS A 28 -8.77 8.08 5.58
N ILE A 29 -9.35 7.35 6.53
CA ILE A 29 -10.01 6.07 6.27
C ILE A 29 -11.30 6.31 5.47
N LEU A 30 -11.61 5.40 4.54
CA LEU A 30 -12.80 5.49 3.70
C LEU A 30 -14.07 5.51 4.55
N ASN A 31 -14.95 6.48 4.27
CA ASN A 31 -16.23 6.67 4.96
C ASN A 31 -16.14 6.86 6.48
N GLU A 32 -14.98 7.25 7.01
CA GLU A 32 -14.77 7.53 8.43
C GLU A 32 -14.29 8.97 8.65
N LYS A 33 -14.29 9.44 9.90
CA LYS A 33 -13.69 10.71 10.28
C LYS A 33 -12.24 10.56 10.73
N GLU A 34 -11.79 9.34 10.87
CA GLU A 34 -10.49 8.98 11.40
C GLU A 34 -9.41 8.96 10.32
N PHE A 35 -8.19 9.23 10.76
CA PHE A 35 -6.98 9.14 9.96
C PHE A 35 -6.12 7.99 10.48
N LYS A 36 -5.44 7.35 9.58
CA LYS A 36 -4.44 6.33 9.88
C LYS A 36 -3.08 6.78 9.38
N ASN A 37 -2.08 6.75 10.23
CA ASN A 37 -0.69 6.96 9.81
C ASN A 37 -0.17 5.67 9.17
N LEU A 38 0.34 5.77 7.94
CA LEU A 38 0.81 4.60 7.20
C LEU A 38 2.09 3.97 7.80
N CYS A 39 2.72 4.62 8.79
CA CYS A 39 3.80 4.00 9.58
C CYS A 39 3.39 2.70 10.26
N GLU A 40 2.10 2.48 10.51
CA GLU A 40 1.60 1.20 11.03
C GLU A 40 1.95 0.00 10.14
N TYR A 41 2.26 0.26 8.86
CA TYR A 41 2.65 -0.76 7.88
C TYR A 41 4.15 -0.75 7.57
N SER A 42 4.99 -0.07 8.38
CA SER A 42 6.42 0.13 8.08
C SER A 42 7.23 -1.17 8.03
N ASP A 43 6.76 -2.23 8.67
CA ASP A 43 7.37 -3.56 8.64
C ASP A 43 6.68 -4.54 7.67
N HIS A 44 5.77 -4.01 6.82
CA HIS A 44 5.04 -4.80 5.83
C HIS A 44 5.57 -4.56 4.42
N THR A 45 5.39 -5.59 3.58
CA THR A 45 5.33 -5.42 2.13
C THR A 45 3.94 -4.90 1.77
N ILE A 46 3.86 -3.78 1.08
CA ILE A 46 2.61 -3.06 0.83
C ILE A 46 2.32 -3.03 -0.67
N LEU A 47 1.16 -3.49 -1.10
CA LEU A 47 0.66 -3.30 -2.46
C LEU A 47 -0.33 -2.14 -2.50
N VAL A 48 0.13 -0.97 -2.93
CA VAL A 48 -0.69 0.23 -3.10
C VAL A 48 -1.40 0.19 -4.43
N VAL A 49 -2.72 0.40 -4.43
CA VAL A 49 -3.55 0.37 -5.65
C VAL A 49 -4.53 1.52 -5.66
N ASN A 50 -4.58 2.28 -6.76
CA ASN A 50 -5.69 3.21 -6.98
C ASN A 50 -6.84 2.47 -7.65
N THR A 51 -8.01 2.49 -7.03
CA THR A 51 -9.16 1.66 -7.40
C THR A 51 -10.32 2.46 -7.99
N ALA A 52 -11.27 1.77 -8.61
CA ALA A 52 -12.52 2.36 -9.09
C ALA A 52 -13.63 1.29 -9.24
N SER A 53 -14.85 1.64 -8.81
CA SER A 53 -16.00 0.73 -8.78
C SER A 53 -16.70 0.49 -10.14
N LYS A 54 -16.44 1.33 -11.15
CA LYS A 54 -17.13 1.32 -12.45
C LYS A 54 -16.16 1.19 -13.63
N CYS A 55 -15.01 0.57 -13.40
CA CYS A 55 -13.95 0.39 -14.38
C CYS A 55 -14.03 -1.01 -15.02
N GLY A 56 -13.56 -1.15 -16.26
CA GLY A 56 -13.40 -2.48 -16.87
C GLY A 56 -12.44 -3.42 -16.11
N PHE A 57 -11.60 -2.85 -15.23
CA PHE A 57 -10.67 -3.60 -14.38
C PHE A 57 -11.18 -3.83 -12.94
N THR A 58 -12.45 -3.51 -12.64
CA THR A 58 -13.02 -3.62 -11.29
C THR A 58 -12.97 -5.06 -10.74
N TYR A 59 -12.96 -6.08 -11.60
CA TYR A 59 -12.76 -7.48 -11.23
C TYR A 59 -11.45 -7.72 -10.45
N GLN A 60 -10.46 -6.84 -10.59
CA GLN A 60 -9.19 -6.96 -9.86
C GLN A 60 -9.35 -6.79 -8.34
N TYR A 61 -10.47 -6.25 -7.84
CA TYR A 61 -10.75 -6.25 -6.41
C TYR A 61 -10.75 -7.67 -5.81
N GLU A 62 -11.34 -8.65 -6.53
CA GLU A 62 -11.36 -10.06 -6.10
C GLU A 62 -9.94 -10.64 -5.99
N GLN A 63 -9.10 -10.35 -6.99
CA GLN A 63 -7.70 -10.80 -7.00
C GLN A 63 -6.86 -10.11 -5.92
N LEU A 64 -7.09 -8.82 -5.66
CA LEU A 64 -6.45 -8.09 -4.56
C LEU A 64 -6.84 -8.67 -3.20
N GLU A 65 -8.12 -9.01 -3.01
CA GLU A 65 -8.60 -9.65 -1.79
C GLU A 65 -8.03 -11.07 -1.64
N THR A 66 -7.88 -11.81 -2.74
CA THR A 66 -7.19 -13.11 -2.75
C THR A 66 -5.75 -12.97 -2.24
N LEU A 67 -5.00 -11.98 -2.72
CA LEU A 67 -3.63 -11.71 -2.23
C LEU A 67 -3.64 -11.30 -0.75
N GLN A 68 -4.56 -10.43 -0.34
CA GLN A 68 -4.70 -10.01 1.05
C GLN A 68 -4.89 -11.23 1.98
N ARG A 69 -5.80 -12.13 1.64
CA ARG A 69 -6.08 -13.35 2.43
C ARG A 69 -4.91 -14.33 2.40
N ARG A 70 -4.30 -14.52 1.23
CA ARG A 70 -3.17 -15.45 1.05
C ARG A 70 -1.95 -15.07 1.90
N PHE A 71 -1.68 -13.78 2.03
CA PHE A 71 -0.46 -13.27 2.67
C PHE A 71 -0.71 -12.55 4.01
N LYS A 72 -1.94 -12.58 4.57
CA LYS A 72 -2.33 -11.84 5.79
C LYS A 72 -1.41 -12.07 6.99
N ASP A 73 -0.88 -13.30 7.15
CA ASP A 73 -0.02 -13.69 8.27
C ASP A 73 1.49 -13.52 7.94
N LYS A 74 1.81 -12.84 6.84
CA LYS A 74 3.17 -12.70 6.28
C LYS A 74 3.67 -11.25 6.22
N LYS A 75 3.14 -10.37 7.06
CA LYS A 75 3.45 -8.94 7.01
C LYS A 75 3.28 -8.35 5.60
N PHE A 76 2.18 -8.65 4.99
CA PHE A 76 1.74 -8.11 3.71
C PHE A 76 0.39 -7.44 3.88
N THR A 77 0.17 -6.35 3.16
CA THR A 77 -1.14 -5.72 3.05
C THR A 77 -1.35 -5.04 1.71
N VAL A 78 -2.59 -5.05 1.24
CA VAL A 78 -3.04 -4.18 0.16
C VAL A 78 -3.53 -2.87 0.77
N LEU A 79 -3.21 -1.73 0.16
CA LEU A 79 -3.77 -0.42 0.51
C LEU A 79 -4.51 0.14 -0.70
N GLY A 80 -5.83 0.26 -0.61
CA GLY A 80 -6.68 0.71 -1.69
C GLY A 80 -7.03 2.20 -1.58
N PHE A 81 -6.88 2.93 -2.68
CA PHE A 81 -7.17 4.36 -2.81
C PHE A 81 -8.19 4.58 -3.93
N PRO A 82 -9.50 4.56 -3.64
CA PRO A 82 -10.52 4.88 -4.63
C PRO A 82 -10.25 6.23 -5.29
N SER A 83 -10.42 6.34 -6.62
CA SER A 83 -10.13 7.58 -7.33
C SER A 83 -11.06 7.81 -8.52
N ARG A 84 -11.46 9.06 -8.70
CA ARG A 84 -12.31 9.51 -9.82
C ARG A 84 -11.51 10.10 -10.99
N ASN A 85 -10.19 10.13 -10.89
CA ASN A 85 -9.37 10.86 -11.85
C ASN A 85 -9.33 10.22 -13.24
N PHE A 86 -9.68 8.95 -13.36
CA PHE A 86 -9.71 8.23 -14.63
C PHE A 86 -11.16 8.05 -15.09
N MET A 87 -11.62 8.99 -15.91
CA MET A 87 -12.96 9.04 -16.52
C MET A 87 -14.15 9.04 -15.53
N GLY A 88 -13.93 9.46 -14.28
CA GLY A 88 -14.99 9.49 -13.27
C GLY A 88 -15.56 8.12 -12.90
N GLN A 89 -14.78 7.05 -13.06
CA GLN A 89 -15.23 5.66 -12.88
C GLN A 89 -15.34 5.22 -11.42
N GLU A 90 -15.38 6.16 -10.48
CA GLU A 90 -15.67 5.89 -9.07
C GLU A 90 -16.92 6.67 -8.64
N PHE A 91 -17.60 6.20 -7.58
CA PHE A 91 -18.69 6.93 -6.96
C PHE A 91 -18.18 8.25 -6.37
N ASN A 92 -19.09 9.23 -6.22
CA ASN A 92 -18.79 10.50 -5.54
C ASN A 92 -18.86 10.38 -4.00
N ASP A 93 -19.51 9.34 -3.54
CA ASP A 93 -19.94 9.09 -2.18
C ASP A 93 -19.13 7.93 -1.60
N GLU A 94 -18.42 8.20 -0.50
CA GLU A 94 -17.55 7.22 0.14
C GLU A 94 -18.34 6.06 0.76
N GLU A 95 -19.58 6.29 1.23
CA GLU A 95 -20.46 5.24 1.73
C GLU A 95 -20.77 4.23 0.63
N LYS A 96 -21.12 4.72 -0.59
CA LYS A 96 -21.37 3.84 -1.74
C LYS A 96 -20.14 3.07 -2.19
N VAL A 97 -18.95 3.67 -2.11
CA VAL A 97 -17.70 2.95 -2.38
C VAL A 97 -17.50 1.82 -1.37
N SER A 98 -17.66 2.13 -0.09
CA SER A 98 -17.51 1.17 1.01
C SER A 98 -18.49 0.00 0.89
N GLU A 99 -19.78 0.31 0.68
CA GLU A 99 -20.83 -0.70 0.47
C GLU A 99 -20.54 -1.58 -0.75
N PHE A 100 -20.17 -0.97 -1.87
CA PHE A 100 -19.86 -1.69 -3.11
C PHE A 100 -18.68 -2.66 -2.91
N CYS A 101 -17.59 -2.19 -2.34
CA CYS A 101 -16.40 -3.02 -2.09
C CYS A 101 -16.72 -4.18 -1.14
N LYS A 102 -17.49 -3.91 -0.08
CA LYS A 102 -17.88 -4.93 0.90
C LYS A 102 -18.88 -5.94 0.32
N ALA A 103 -19.96 -5.46 -0.30
CA ALA A 103 -21.05 -6.33 -0.77
C ALA A 103 -20.65 -7.15 -2.00
N THR A 104 -19.81 -6.61 -2.90
CA THR A 104 -19.48 -7.26 -4.17
C THR A 104 -18.26 -8.16 -4.08
N PHE A 105 -17.22 -7.74 -3.35
CA PHE A 105 -15.92 -8.41 -3.32
C PHE A 105 -15.49 -8.85 -1.92
N ASP A 106 -16.29 -8.57 -0.88
CA ASP A 106 -15.97 -8.82 0.54
C ASP A 106 -14.57 -8.29 0.93
N VAL A 107 -14.22 -7.09 0.43
CA VAL A 107 -12.92 -6.47 0.65
C VAL A 107 -12.64 -6.35 2.15
N THR A 108 -11.48 -6.84 2.57
CA THR A 108 -10.98 -6.79 3.95
C THR A 108 -9.72 -5.93 4.11
N PHE A 109 -9.02 -5.63 3.01
CA PHE A 109 -7.86 -4.76 3.07
C PHE A 109 -8.26 -3.29 3.29
N PRO A 110 -7.37 -2.47 3.88
CA PRO A 110 -7.62 -1.05 4.14
C PRO A 110 -7.97 -0.26 2.88
N LEU A 111 -9.08 0.46 2.95
CA LEU A 111 -9.49 1.44 1.95
C LEU A 111 -9.43 2.85 2.56
N PHE A 112 -8.93 3.80 1.79
CA PHE A 112 -8.81 5.20 2.19
C PHE A 112 -9.79 6.09 1.42
N SER A 113 -9.99 7.31 1.91
CA SER A 113 -10.85 8.31 1.28
C SER A 113 -10.54 8.48 -0.20
N ILE A 114 -11.56 8.88 -0.97
CA ILE A 114 -11.45 9.11 -2.42
C ILE A 114 -10.29 10.05 -2.72
N ALA A 115 -9.25 9.52 -3.35
CA ALA A 115 -8.00 10.21 -3.60
C ALA A 115 -8.07 11.07 -4.86
N ASN A 116 -7.60 12.33 -4.77
CA ASN A 116 -7.38 13.16 -5.94
C ASN A 116 -5.94 12.95 -6.47
N LEU A 117 -5.81 12.17 -7.54
CA LEU A 117 -4.55 11.79 -8.16
C LEU A 117 -4.24 12.57 -9.46
N LYS A 118 -5.09 13.56 -9.85
CA LYS A 118 -4.96 14.31 -11.10
C LYS A 118 -3.59 14.97 -11.26
N ASN A 119 -3.09 15.53 -10.15
CA ASN A 119 -1.72 15.99 -10.04
C ASN A 119 -1.09 15.22 -8.88
N SER A 120 0.07 14.62 -9.09
CA SER A 120 0.79 13.86 -8.04
C SER A 120 1.08 14.68 -6.77
N THR A 121 0.71 15.96 -6.73
CA THR A 121 0.88 16.86 -5.60
C THR A 121 -0.37 17.00 -4.71
N ASN A 122 -1.54 16.52 -5.17
CA ASN A 122 -2.81 16.75 -4.47
C ASN A 122 -3.04 15.76 -3.31
N HIS A 123 -2.47 14.56 -3.38
CA HIS A 123 -2.57 13.57 -2.31
C HIS A 123 -1.21 13.41 -1.61
N PRO A 124 -1.10 13.59 -0.28
CA PRO A 124 0.20 13.67 0.41
C PRO A 124 1.06 12.42 0.21
N PHE A 125 0.49 11.22 0.32
CA PHE A 125 1.19 9.97 0.07
C PHE A 125 1.65 9.83 -1.40
N TYR A 126 0.75 10.05 -2.38
CA TYR A 126 1.12 9.96 -3.81
C TYR A 126 2.10 11.04 -4.24
N LYS A 127 2.13 12.20 -3.55
CA LYS A 127 3.16 13.22 -3.75
C LYS A 127 4.56 12.72 -3.36
N LYS A 128 4.67 12.04 -2.22
CA LYS A 128 5.92 11.44 -1.77
C LYS A 128 6.33 10.28 -2.68
N LEU A 129 5.39 9.40 -3.02
CA LEU A 129 5.61 8.28 -3.94
C LEU A 129 6.14 8.76 -5.30
N TYR A 130 5.54 9.81 -5.88
CA TYR A 130 6.01 10.41 -7.12
C TYR A 130 7.41 11.03 -7.01
N LYS A 131 7.77 11.63 -5.87
CA LYS A 131 9.12 12.16 -5.67
C LYS A 131 10.18 11.07 -5.76
N LEU A 132 9.88 9.88 -5.25
CA LEU A 132 10.79 8.73 -5.22
C LEU A 132 10.86 8.01 -6.58
N THR A 133 9.70 7.71 -7.16
CA THR A 133 9.61 6.86 -8.36
C THR A 133 9.64 7.62 -9.69
N ARG A 134 9.24 8.91 -9.68
CA ARG A 134 8.90 9.71 -10.87
C ARG A 134 7.75 9.13 -11.69
N GLU A 135 7.02 8.17 -11.14
CA GLU A 135 5.89 7.52 -11.78
C GLU A 135 4.56 7.95 -11.14
N ARG A 136 3.51 7.90 -11.95
CA ARG A 136 2.12 8.19 -11.54
C ARG A 136 1.22 7.04 -11.96
N PRO A 137 0.11 6.83 -11.25
CA PRO A 137 -0.91 5.93 -11.75
C PRO A 137 -1.31 6.31 -13.18
N SER A 138 -1.14 5.40 -14.13
CA SER A 138 -1.47 5.60 -15.53
C SER A 138 -2.95 5.37 -15.85
N TRP A 139 -3.63 4.61 -14.99
CA TRP A 139 -5.05 4.28 -15.07
C TRP A 139 -5.55 3.77 -13.71
N ASN A 140 -6.86 3.49 -13.58
CA ASN A 140 -7.39 2.74 -12.43
C ASN A 140 -6.71 1.38 -12.33
N PHE A 141 -6.47 0.89 -11.12
CA PHE A 141 -5.76 -0.36 -10.83
C PHE A 141 -4.28 -0.39 -11.23
N HIS A 142 -3.63 0.77 -11.33
CA HIS A 142 -2.17 0.84 -11.31
C HIS A 142 -1.66 0.49 -9.91
N LYS A 143 -0.56 -0.26 -9.83
CA LYS A 143 -0.06 -0.78 -8.56
C LYS A 143 1.37 -0.35 -8.29
N PHE A 144 1.68 -0.12 -7.02
CA PHE A 144 3.05 0.04 -6.52
C PHE A 144 3.27 -0.95 -5.40
N LEU A 145 4.26 -1.82 -5.51
CA LEU A 145 4.71 -2.68 -4.43
C LEU A 145 5.85 -1.95 -3.70
N ILE A 146 5.67 -1.76 -2.39
CA ILE A 146 6.66 -1.14 -1.51
C ILE A 146 7.10 -2.23 -0.54
N THR A 147 8.38 -2.56 -0.55
CA THR A 147 8.96 -3.56 0.35
C THR A 147 9.31 -2.94 1.71
N SER A 148 9.47 -3.75 2.74
CA SER A 148 9.82 -3.28 4.10
C SER A 148 11.20 -2.61 4.17
N ASP A 149 12.10 -2.91 3.23
CA ASP A 149 13.41 -2.26 3.08
C ASP A 149 13.36 -1.00 2.20
N GLY A 150 12.17 -0.65 1.66
CA GLY A 150 11.92 0.59 0.93
C GLY A 150 12.11 0.52 -0.60
N GLU A 151 12.34 -0.67 -1.18
CA GLU A 151 12.30 -0.82 -2.64
C GLU A 151 10.87 -0.58 -3.16
N ILE A 152 10.73 0.05 -4.32
CA ILE A 152 9.42 0.32 -4.93
C ILE A 152 9.42 -0.23 -6.36
N LYS A 153 8.46 -1.12 -6.64
CA LYS A 153 8.18 -1.65 -7.99
C LYS A 153 6.83 -1.17 -8.48
N SER A 154 6.73 -0.77 -9.73
CA SER A 154 5.51 -0.28 -10.37
C SER A 154 4.96 -1.29 -11.36
N PHE A 155 3.63 -1.49 -11.35
CA PHE A 155 2.95 -2.42 -12.25
C PHE A 155 1.76 -1.74 -12.91
N SER A 156 1.68 -1.87 -14.23
CA SER A 156 0.57 -1.36 -15.02
C SER A 156 -0.78 -1.95 -14.56
N HIS A 157 -1.85 -1.20 -14.76
CA HIS A 157 -3.22 -1.69 -14.56
C HIS A 157 -3.57 -2.97 -15.35
N ARG A 158 -2.84 -3.26 -16.44
CA ARG A 158 -3.02 -4.44 -17.28
C ARG A 158 -2.41 -5.71 -16.71
N ILE A 159 -1.54 -5.59 -15.71
CA ILE A 159 -0.97 -6.73 -15.00
C ILE A 159 -1.93 -7.05 -13.86
N ASP A 160 -2.55 -8.22 -13.91
CA ASP A 160 -3.48 -8.67 -12.89
C ASP A 160 -2.77 -8.87 -11.54
N PRO A 161 -3.44 -8.61 -10.40
CA PRO A 161 -2.84 -8.80 -9.08
C PRO A 161 -2.26 -10.21 -8.84
N GLU A 162 -2.87 -11.25 -9.40
CA GLU A 162 -2.41 -12.64 -9.29
C GLU A 162 -1.41 -13.05 -10.37
N ASP A 163 -0.97 -12.13 -11.23
CA ASP A 163 0.10 -12.38 -12.20
C ASP A 163 1.40 -12.78 -11.47
N ALA A 164 2.12 -13.72 -12.06
CA ALA A 164 3.38 -14.22 -11.49
C ALA A 164 4.40 -13.11 -11.19
N GLN A 165 4.41 -12.02 -11.96
CA GLN A 165 5.30 -10.88 -11.74
C GLN A 165 5.03 -10.22 -10.38
N ILE A 166 3.76 -10.05 -9.99
CA ILE A 166 3.38 -9.45 -8.71
C ILE A 166 3.53 -10.46 -7.59
N VAL A 167 3.02 -11.69 -7.79
CA VAL A 167 3.07 -12.75 -6.77
C VAL A 167 4.51 -13.07 -6.37
N ASN A 168 5.41 -13.24 -7.35
CA ASN A 168 6.82 -13.51 -7.06
C ASN A 168 7.48 -12.33 -6.36
N ALA A 169 7.22 -11.09 -6.80
CA ALA A 169 7.77 -9.90 -6.15
C ALA A 169 7.32 -9.76 -4.68
N ILE A 170 6.05 -10.11 -4.37
CA ILE A 170 5.57 -10.19 -2.99
C ILE A 170 6.31 -11.28 -2.22
N GLN A 171 6.39 -12.51 -2.78
CA GLN A 171 7.03 -13.65 -2.12
C GLN A 171 8.51 -13.38 -1.81
N ASP A 172 9.23 -12.79 -2.75
CA ASP A 172 10.64 -12.43 -2.57
C ASP A 172 10.80 -11.42 -1.43
N SER A 173 9.90 -10.41 -1.37
CA SER A 173 10.00 -9.34 -0.36
C SER A 173 9.60 -9.76 1.06
N ILE A 174 8.69 -10.73 1.23
CA ILE A 174 8.27 -11.22 2.56
C ILE A 174 9.17 -12.32 3.12
N ASN A 175 10.11 -12.84 2.33
CA ASN A 175 11.09 -13.85 2.74
C ASN A 175 12.45 -13.22 3.10
N LEU A 176 12.59 -11.90 2.98
CA LEU A 176 13.76 -11.13 3.41
C LEU A 176 13.66 -10.83 4.92
#